data_6c73188907f6958ff23cac000da3eb1f
#
_entry.id   6c73188907f6958ff23cac000da3eb1f
#
_cell.length_a   1.000
_cell.length_b   1.000
_cell.length_c   1.000
_cell.angle_alpha   90.00
_cell.angle_beta   90.00
_cell.angle_gamma   90.00
#
_symmetry.space_group_name_H-M   'P 1'
#
loop_
_entity.id
_entity.type
_entity.pdbx_description
1 polymer ?
#
loop_
_entity_poly.entity_id
_entity_poly.type
_entity_poly.pdbx_seq_one_letter_code
_entity_poly.pdbx_strand_id
1 'polypeptide(L)'
;MSDLLGVPLSCLPEVLPSSGRFGTTASPELPIGIPISGIAGDQQSALFGQTCFSTGMAKNTYGTGSFILMNVGSHCPEPTPGLLTTVAWSIADSDGTVTTAYALEGAIFVTGAAVQWLRDGLGIISSSSEIGPLAESVSDNGGVYLVPAFTGLGSPWWDPYARGTLIGITRGTNRAHIARAVVEAMALQTRDAVEAMQSASGTHIAELRVDGGASVMNLLLELQADQLGITVRRPTDQETTALGAAFLAGLAEKIWPSLDALSKRWECDMVFTPHEPESIERVLANALHATWLNAVTRSRDWAEHEQSTTSN
;
A
#
# COMPACT_ATOMS: atom_id res chain seq x y z
N MET A 1 8.97 19.00 -18.38
CA MET A 1 9.55 18.86 -17.01
C MET A 1 11.02 19.29 -16.98
N SER A 2 11.89 18.73 -17.83
CA SER A 2 13.32 19.12 -17.86
C SER A 2 13.54 20.63 -18.00
N ASP A 3 12.86 21.26 -18.95
CA ASP A 3 12.94 22.72 -19.15
C ASP A 3 12.42 23.50 -17.93
N LEU A 4 11.32 23.04 -17.33
CA LEU A 4 10.71 23.66 -16.14
C LEU A 4 11.65 23.61 -14.92
N LEU A 5 12.38 22.50 -14.78
CA LEU A 5 13.32 22.27 -13.67
C LEU A 5 14.75 22.70 -13.98
N GLY A 6 15.03 23.17 -15.19
CA GLY A 6 16.38 23.55 -15.64
C GLY A 6 17.36 22.37 -15.71
N VAL A 7 16.86 21.12 -15.85
CA VAL A 7 17.68 19.91 -15.95
C VAL A 7 17.97 19.60 -17.42
N PRO A 8 19.23 19.58 -17.87
CA PRO A 8 19.59 19.22 -19.24
C PRO A 8 19.13 17.79 -19.57
N LEU A 9 18.57 17.58 -20.77
CA LEU A 9 18.16 16.24 -21.24
C LEU A 9 19.32 15.24 -21.24
N SER A 10 20.55 15.71 -21.46
CA SER A 10 21.76 14.87 -21.40
C SER A 10 22.07 14.31 -20.01
N CYS A 11 21.44 14.83 -18.96
CA CYS A 11 21.58 14.33 -17.60
C CYS A 11 20.55 13.22 -17.27
N LEU A 12 19.57 13.01 -18.15
CA LEU A 12 18.55 11.98 -17.94
C LEU A 12 19.01 10.65 -18.56
N PRO A 13 18.74 9.53 -17.87
CA PRO A 13 18.98 8.20 -18.45
C PRO A 13 18.02 7.93 -19.61
N GLU A 14 18.35 6.96 -20.43
CA GLU A 14 17.44 6.41 -21.42
C GLU A 14 16.25 5.73 -20.72
N VAL A 15 15.04 6.01 -21.21
CA VAL A 15 13.82 5.37 -20.71
C VAL A 15 13.60 4.08 -21.47
N LEU A 16 13.64 2.97 -20.77
CA LEU A 16 13.52 1.61 -21.33
C LEU A 16 12.33 0.88 -20.69
N PRO A 17 11.81 -0.21 -21.33
CA PRO A 17 10.82 -1.09 -20.70
C PRO A 17 11.33 -1.67 -19.38
N SER A 18 10.43 -2.02 -18.46
CA SER A 18 10.79 -2.55 -17.13
C SER A 18 11.51 -3.90 -17.19
N SER A 19 11.29 -4.67 -18.26
CA SER A 19 11.93 -5.96 -18.56
C SER A 19 12.70 -5.83 -19.87
N GLY A 20 14.00 -5.99 -19.83
CA GLY A 20 14.91 -5.83 -20.97
C GLY A 20 16.35 -5.77 -20.48
N ARG A 21 17.32 -5.78 -21.39
CA ARG A 21 18.73 -5.74 -20.98
C ARG A 21 19.22 -4.31 -20.85
N PHE A 22 19.53 -3.88 -19.63
CA PHE A 22 20.05 -2.54 -19.29
C PHE A 22 21.57 -2.50 -19.27
N GLY A 23 22.23 -3.63 -19.01
CA GLY A 23 23.67 -3.75 -18.92
C GLY A 23 24.10 -5.08 -18.33
N THR A 24 25.35 -5.15 -17.91
CA THR A 24 25.93 -6.29 -17.22
C THR A 24 26.77 -5.83 -16.04
N THR A 25 26.95 -6.72 -15.05
CA THR A 25 27.83 -6.45 -13.90
C THR A 25 29.27 -6.31 -14.34
N ALA A 26 29.97 -5.31 -13.78
CA ALA A 26 31.39 -5.04 -14.03
C ALA A 26 32.17 -4.78 -12.73
N SER A 27 31.53 -4.90 -11.55
CA SER A 27 32.17 -4.74 -10.25
C SER A 27 33.10 -5.92 -9.96
N PRO A 28 34.28 -5.70 -9.35
CA PRO A 28 35.15 -6.80 -8.91
C PRO A 28 34.55 -7.63 -7.76
N GLU A 29 33.51 -7.12 -7.09
CA GLU A 29 32.82 -7.82 -5.98
C GLU A 29 31.75 -8.79 -6.45
N LEU A 30 31.38 -8.73 -7.73
CA LEU A 30 30.37 -9.59 -8.35
C LEU A 30 30.97 -10.35 -9.55
N PRO A 31 30.45 -11.52 -9.91
CA PRO A 31 30.80 -12.14 -11.18
C PRO A 31 30.55 -11.16 -12.34
N ILE A 32 31.57 -10.97 -13.18
CA ILE A 32 31.49 -10.06 -14.35
C ILE A 32 30.55 -10.66 -15.39
N GLY A 33 29.72 -9.82 -16.02
CA GLY A 33 28.88 -10.20 -17.14
C GLY A 33 27.51 -10.77 -16.78
N ILE A 34 27.10 -10.69 -15.50
CA ILE A 34 25.70 -11.04 -15.13
C ILE A 34 24.77 -9.97 -15.73
N PRO A 35 23.73 -10.37 -16.49
CA PRO A 35 22.77 -9.44 -17.04
C PRO A 35 22.00 -8.66 -15.95
N ILE A 36 21.85 -7.36 -16.15
CA ILE A 36 20.92 -6.53 -15.40
C ILE A 36 19.71 -6.31 -16.32
N SER A 37 18.59 -6.99 -16.02
CA SER A 37 17.52 -7.16 -17.00
C SER A 37 16.12 -6.86 -16.46
N GLY A 38 15.98 -6.38 -15.22
CA GLY A 38 14.72 -5.96 -14.62
C GLY A 38 14.92 -4.68 -13.82
N ILE A 39 14.11 -3.65 -14.08
CA ILE A 39 14.09 -2.39 -13.32
C ILE A 39 12.65 -1.97 -13.08
N ALA A 40 12.31 -1.70 -11.83
CA ALA A 40 11.03 -1.10 -11.43
C ALA A 40 11.21 -0.29 -10.15
N GLY A 41 10.34 0.69 -9.92
CA GLY A 41 10.19 1.27 -8.59
C GLY A 41 9.71 0.20 -7.59
N ASP A 42 9.98 0.36 -6.32
CA ASP A 42 9.69 -0.64 -5.29
C ASP A 42 8.20 -1.03 -5.25
N GLN A 43 7.30 -0.05 -5.35
CA GLN A 43 5.87 -0.30 -5.30
C GLN A 43 5.36 -1.01 -6.56
N GLN A 44 5.88 -0.63 -7.74
CA GLN A 44 5.58 -1.28 -9.02
C GLN A 44 6.15 -2.70 -9.05
N SER A 45 7.34 -2.87 -8.49
CA SER A 45 7.96 -4.18 -8.34
C SER A 45 7.13 -5.09 -7.43
N ALA A 46 6.64 -4.59 -6.29
CA ALA A 46 5.76 -5.35 -5.41
C ALA A 46 4.44 -5.74 -6.11
N LEU A 47 3.82 -4.84 -6.86
CA LEU A 47 2.63 -5.16 -7.66
C LEU A 47 2.90 -6.29 -8.67
N PHE A 48 4.06 -6.23 -9.32
CA PHE A 48 4.49 -7.25 -10.27
C PHE A 48 4.81 -8.59 -9.58
N GLY A 49 5.51 -8.55 -8.44
CA GLY A 49 5.82 -9.72 -7.63
C GLY A 49 4.59 -10.40 -7.03
N GLN A 50 3.58 -9.62 -6.70
CA GLN A 50 2.25 -10.11 -6.34
C GLN A 50 1.46 -10.68 -7.54
N THR A 51 2.04 -10.65 -8.73
CA THR A 51 1.40 -11.09 -9.98
C THR A 51 0.03 -10.47 -10.24
N CYS A 52 -0.14 -9.20 -9.89
CA CYS A 52 -1.36 -8.43 -10.11
C CYS A 52 -1.48 -7.99 -11.59
N PHE A 53 -1.47 -8.95 -12.52
CA PHE A 53 -1.34 -8.69 -13.96
C PHE A 53 -2.64 -8.31 -14.65
N SER A 54 -3.79 -8.58 -14.04
CA SER A 54 -5.10 -8.25 -14.62
C SER A 54 -5.65 -6.96 -14.02
N THR A 55 -6.42 -6.23 -14.84
CA THR A 55 -7.15 -5.03 -14.40
C THR A 55 -8.05 -5.35 -13.20
N GLY A 56 -8.03 -4.50 -12.18
CA GLY A 56 -8.77 -4.69 -10.94
C GLY A 56 -8.03 -5.51 -9.88
N MET A 57 -6.89 -6.13 -10.20
CA MET A 57 -6.03 -6.73 -9.17
C MET A 57 -5.26 -5.64 -8.44
N ALA A 58 -5.17 -5.78 -7.12
CA ALA A 58 -4.52 -4.80 -6.27
C ALA A 58 -3.62 -5.46 -5.22
N LYS A 59 -2.60 -4.71 -4.81
CA LYS A 59 -1.75 -5.08 -3.66
C LYS A 59 -1.75 -3.99 -2.61
N ASN A 60 -1.50 -4.34 -1.37
CA ASN A 60 -1.15 -3.41 -0.29
C ASN A 60 0.11 -3.91 0.43
N THR A 61 1.15 -3.09 0.44
CA THR A 61 2.38 -3.35 1.21
C THR A 61 2.33 -2.59 2.52
N TYR A 62 2.23 -3.31 3.64
CA TYR A 62 2.21 -2.75 4.99
C TYR A 62 3.64 -2.57 5.53
N GLY A 63 4.24 -1.42 5.27
CA GLY A 63 5.56 -1.01 5.78
C GLY A 63 5.46 0.01 6.92
N THR A 64 6.37 0.96 6.98
CA THR A 64 6.30 2.16 7.85
C THR A 64 5.00 2.94 7.59
N GLY A 65 4.70 3.20 6.33
CA GLY A 65 3.37 3.50 5.80
C GLY A 65 2.82 2.31 5.04
N SER A 66 1.75 2.51 4.29
CA SER A 66 1.21 1.52 3.35
C SER A 66 1.09 2.11 1.96
N PHE A 67 1.37 1.28 0.97
CA PHE A 67 1.22 1.65 -0.43
C PHE A 67 0.31 0.65 -1.13
N ILE A 68 -0.82 1.17 -1.60
CA ILE A 68 -1.83 0.39 -2.31
C ILE A 68 -1.69 0.71 -3.78
N LEU A 69 -1.48 -0.30 -4.60
CA LEU A 69 -1.49 -0.17 -6.06
C LEU A 69 -2.56 -1.06 -6.66
N MET A 70 -3.34 -0.48 -7.56
CA MET A 70 -4.35 -1.19 -8.34
C MET A 70 -3.99 -1.10 -9.83
N ASN A 71 -3.85 -2.26 -10.47
CA ASN A 71 -3.69 -2.34 -11.92
C ASN A 71 -4.98 -1.86 -12.62
N VAL A 72 -4.87 -0.82 -13.43
CA VAL A 72 -6.00 -0.26 -14.19
C VAL A 72 -5.92 -0.54 -15.71
N GLY A 73 -5.01 -1.45 -16.10
CA GLY A 73 -4.86 -1.89 -17.48
C GLY A 73 -3.99 -0.97 -18.33
N SER A 74 -4.22 -0.98 -19.64
CA SER A 74 -3.37 -0.27 -20.61
C SER A 74 -3.78 1.18 -20.87
N HIS A 75 -4.86 1.65 -20.29
CA HIS A 75 -5.30 3.04 -20.41
C HIS A 75 -4.80 3.84 -19.21
N CYS A 76 -4.05 4.93 -19.47
CA CYS A 76 -3.61 5.85 -18.43
C CYS A 76 -4.83 6.62 -17.89
N PRO A 77 -5.20 6.46 -16.62
CA PRO A 77 -6.33 7.20 -16.07
C PRO A 77 -6.01 8.68 -15.93
N GLU A 78 -7.04 9.51 -16.00
CA GLU A 78 -6.91 10.94 -15.71
C GLU A 78 -6.47 11.15 -14.26
N PRO A 79 -5.64 12.17 -14.00
CA PRO A 79 -5.24 12.51 -12.64
C PRO A 79 -6.46 12.78 -11.76
N THR A 80 -6.54 12.09 -10.64
CA THR A 80 -7.63 12.25 -9.65
C THR A 80 -7.05 12.79 -8.35
N PRO A 81 -7.62 13.87 -7.78
CA PRO A 81 -7.21 14.37 -6.48
C PRO A 81 -7.22 13.26 -5.42
N GLY A 82 -6.18 13.21 -4.62
CA GLY A 82 -6.07 12.20 -3.55
C GLY A 82 -5.37 10.90 -3.94
N LEU A 83 -5.12 10.67 -5.23
CA LEU A 83 -4.46 9.49 -5.75
C LEU A 83 -3.31 9.87 -6.68
N LEU A 84 -2.37 8.93 -6.86
CA LEU A 84 -1.32 9.06 -7.86
C LEU A 84 -1.59 8.09 -9.02
N THR A 85 -1.27 8.54 -10.23
CA THR A 85 -1.28 7.70 -11.43
C THR A 85 0.16 7.38 -11.80
N THR A 86 0.48 6.11 -12.03
CA THR A 86 1.82 5.66 -12.35
C THR A 86 1.82 4.61 -13.45
N VAL A 87 2.95 4.49 -14.15
CA VAL A 87 3.23 3.31 -14.97
C VAL A 87 3.48 2.14 -14.02
N ALA A 88 2.69 1.07 -14.13
CA ALA A 88 2.89 -0.13 -13.35
C ALA A 88 4.11 -0.92 -13.85
N TRP A 89 4.14 -1.20 -15.14
CA TRP A 89 5.28 -1.77 -15.87
C TRP A 89 5.12 -1.54 -17.37
N SER A 90 6.23 -1.70 -18.07
CA SER A 90 6.29 -1.72 -19.52
C SER A 90 7.12 -2.93 -19.97
N ILE A 91 6.59 -3.75 -20.86
CA ILE A 91 7.22 -5.00 -21.32
C ILE A 91 7.18 -5.03 -22.83
N ALA A 92 8.32 -5.39 -23.45
CA ALA A 92 8.40 -5.64 -24.87
C ALA A 92 8.10 -7.11 -25.18
N ASP A 93 7.22 -7.36 -26.11
CA ASP A 93 6.95 -8.68 -26.67
C ASP A 93 8.07 -9.14 -27.60
N SER A 94 8.00 -10.40 -28.06
CA SER A 94 9.02 -10.99 -28.94
C SER A 94 9.14 -10.31 -30.32
N ASP A 95 8.11 -9.60 -30.76
CA ASP A 95 8.10 -8.80 -32.00
C ASP A 95 8.55 -7.35 -31.80
N GLY A 96 8.91 -6.97 -30.55
CA GLY A 96 9.32 -5.63 -30.18
C GLY A 96 8.18 -4.68 -29.85
N THR A 97 6.93 -5.14 -29.88
CA THR A 97 5.77 -4.34 -29.44
C THR A 97 5.83 -4.13 -27.93
N VAL A 98 5.80 -2.88 -27.48
CA VAL A 98 5.83 -2.53 -26.06
C VAL A 98 4.41 -2.38 -25.53
N THR A 99 4.07 -3.19 -24.53
CA THR A 99 2.82 -3.10 -23.77
C THR A 99 3.07 -2.42 -22.43
N THR A 100 2.29 -1.38 -22.13
CA THR A 100 2.36 -0.65 -20.87
C THR A 100 1.09 -0.87 -20.06
N ALA A 101 1.23 -1.24 -18.82
CA ALA A 101 0.16 -1.24 -17.82
C ALA A 101 0.31 -0.03 -16.89
N TYR A 102 -0.82 0.51 -16.46
CA TYR A 102 -0.90 1.64 -15.53
C TYR A 102 -1.50 1.19 -14.21
N ALA A 103 -1.19 1.93 -13.15
CA ALA A 103 -1.76 1.72 -11.84
C ALA A 103 -2.23 3.04 -11.22
N LEU A 104 -3.28 2.97 -10.41
CA LEU A 104 -3.57 3.96 -9.39
C LEU A 104 -2.82 3.58 -8.12
N GLU A 105 -2.28 4.60 -7.45
CA GLU A 105 -1.55 4.44 -6.19
C GLU A 105 -2.18 5.29 -5.09
N GLY A 106 -2.42 4.66 -3.94
CA GLY A 106 -2.79 5.30 -2.69
C GLY A 106 -1.64 5.17 -1.69
N ALA A 107 -1.14 6.30 -1.21
CA ALA A 107 -0.07 6.38 -0.22
C ALA A 107 -0.64 6.69 1.16
N ILE A 108 -0.45 5.79 2.12
CA ILE A 108 -0.78 5.96 3.54
C ILE A 108 0.52 6.17 4.30
N PHE A 109 0.70 7.33 4.91
CA PHE A 109 2.00 7.71 5.49
C PHE A 109 2.34 6.96 6.78
N VAL A 110 1.33 6.56 7.56
CA VAL A 110 1.52 5.98 8.88
C VAL A 110 0.73 4.69 9.02
N THR A 111 1.44 3.57 9.09
CA THR A 111 0.91 2.23 9.35
C THR A 111 1.79 1.56 10.43
N GLY A 112 2.91 0.95 10.06
CA GLY A 112 3.87 0.39 11.01
C GLY A 112 4.52 1.45 11.90
N ALA A 113 4.61 2.71 11.45
CA ALA A 113 5.07 3.81 12.28
C ALA A 113 4.17 4.05 13.50
N ALA A 114 2.86 3.75 13.43
CA ALA A 114 1.98 3.83 14.60
C ALA A 114 2.31 2.73 15.62
N VAL A 115 2.71 1.54 15.16
CA VAL A 115 3.19 0.45 16.05
C VAL A 115 4.49 0.85 16.72
N GLN A 116 5.43 1.44 15.97
CA GLN A 116 6.68 1.96 16.54
C GLN A 116 6.40 3.06 17.57
N TRP A 117 5.46 3.95 17.31
CA TRP A 117 5.05 4.98 18.27
C TRP A 117 4.46 4.39 19.56
N LEU A 118 3.65 3.33 19.49
CA LEU A 118 3.16 2.62 20.69
C LEU A 118 4.31 2.03 21.51
N ARG A 119 5.36 1.54 20.83
CA ARG A 119 6.54 0.94 21.47
C ARG A 119 7.47 2.02 22.02
N ASP A 120 7.94 2.92 21.18
CA ASP A 120 9.05 3.83 21.47
C ASP A 120 8.58 5.15 22.07
N GLY A 121 7.39 5.64 21.69
CA GLY A 121 6.83 6.90 22.15
C GLY A 121 6.00 6.76 23.43
N LEU A 122 5.16 5.72 23.51
CA LEU A 122 4.25 5.52 24.64
C LEU A 122 4.64 4.39 25.59
N GLY A 123 5.51 3.46 25.20
CA GLY A 123 5.88 2.31 26.01
C GLY A 123 4.70 1.36 26.32
N ILE A 124 3.68 1.33 25.46
CA ILE A 124 2.50 0.48 25.64
C ILE A 124 2.81 -0.99 25.34
N ILE A 125 3.73 -1.22 24.40
CA ILE A 125 4.27 -2.52 24.00
C ILE A 125 5.80 -2.47 24.06
N SER A 126 6.46 -3.62 24.23
CA SER A 126 7.92 -3.74 24.26
C SER A 126 8.50 -4.19 22.92
N SER A 127 7.70 -4.87 22.11
CA SER A 127 8.05 -5.30 20.75
C SER A 127 6.85 -5.15 19.81
N SER A 128 7.12 -4.99 18.51
CA SER A 128 6.06 -4.88 17.50
C SER A 128 5.17 -6.13 17.43
N SER A 129 5.69 -7.30 17.78
CA SER A 129 4.94 -8.56 17.80
C SER A 129 3.86 -8.64 18.89
N GLU A 130 3.93 -7.77 19.91
CA GLU A 130 2.94 -7.74 20.99
C GLU A 130 1.63 -7.06 20.60
N ILE A 131 1.61 -6.25 19.53
CA ILE A 131 0.42 -5.46 19.20
C ILE A 131 -0.78 -6.35 18.83
N GLY A 132 -0.58 -7.40 18.03
CA GLY A 132 -1.63 -8.33 17.62
C GLY A 132 -2.30 -8.98 18.85
N PRO A 133 -1.57 -9.77 19.66
CA PRO A 133 -2.12 -10.37 20.89
C PRO A 133 -2.75 -9.37 21.85
N LEU A 134 -2.19 -8.16 21.98
CA LEU A 134 -2.76 -7.12 22.83
C LEU A 134 -4.09 -6.60 22.27
N ALA A 135 -4.17 -6.35 20.98
CA ALA A 135 -5.40 -5.91 20.30
C ALA A 135 -6.49 -6.99 20.31
N GLU A 136 -6.12 -8.26 20.23
CA GLU A 136 -7.03 -9.42 20.32
C GLU A 136 -7.58 -9.66 21.74
N SER A 137 -6.91 -9.11 22.78
CA SER A 137 -7.34 -9.29 24.17
C SER A 137 -8.61 -8.51 24.53
N VAL A 138 -9.14 -7.68 23.64
CA VAL A 138 -10.41 -6.96 23.74
C VAL A 138 -11.28 -7.26 22.53
N SER A 139 -12.60 -7.25 22.73
CA SER A 139 -13.57 -7.53 21.66
C SER A 139 -13.64 -6.43 20.60
N ASP A 140 -13.41 -5.21 21.01
CA ASP A 140 -13.53 -4.00 20.19
C ASP A 140 -12.59 -2.90 20.70
N ASN A 141 -12.60 -1.73 20.06
CA ASN A 141 -11.77 -0.60 20.42
C ASN A 141 -12.29 0.21 21.63
N GLY A 142 -13.39 -0.17 22.25
CA GLY A 142 -14.03 0.56 23.36
C GLY A 142 -14.49 1.97 22.99
N GLY A 143 -14.75 2.24 21.71
CA GLY A 143 -15.09 3.56 21.17
C GLY A 143 -13.90 4.47 20.93
N VAL A 144 -12.67 3.95 21.05
CA VAL A 144 -11.42 4.72 20.82
C VAL A 144 -10.99 4.64 19.37
N TYR A 145 -10.71 5.76 18.75
CA TYR A 145 -10.18 5.86 17.39
C TYR A 145 -8.84 6.60 17.41
N LEU A 146 -7.86 6.06 16.69
CA LEU A 146 -6.60 6.74 16.41
C LEU A 146 -6.56 7.13 14.94
N VAL A 147 -6.48 8.42 14.63
CA VAL A 147 -6.09 8.92 13.31
C VAL A 147 -4.60 9.15 13.33
N PRO A 148 -3.76 8.30 12.69
CA PRO A 148 -2.31 8.36 12.83
C PRO A 148 -1.67 9.37 11.87
N ALA A 149 -2.16 10.59 11.84
CA ALA A 149 -1.67 11.68 10.99
C ALA A 149 -0.40 12.33 11.54
N PHE A 150 0.64 11.54 11.88
CA PHE A 150 1.86 12.06 12.53
C PHE A 150 2.65 13.02 11.63
N THR A 151 2.57 12.83 10.32
CA THR A 151 3.19 13.67 9.29
C THR A 151 2.16 14.19 8.28
N GLY A 152 0.93 14.40 8.72
CA GLY A 152 -0.22 14.66 7.88
C GLY A 152 -0.92 13.38 7.41
N LEU A 153 -1.96 13.53 6.60
CA LEU A 153 -2.70 12.45 5.96
C LEU A 153 -2.30 12.33 4.48
N GLY A 154 -2.04 11.11 4.03
CA GLY A 154 -1.88 10.76 2.62
C GLY A 154 -3.21 10.55 1.92
N SER A 155 -3.27 9.57 1.02
CA SER A 155 -4.48 9.24 0.26
C SER A 155 -5.66 8.86 1.14
N PRO A 156 -6.87 9.26 0.78
CA PRO A 156 -7.22 10.18 -0.30
C PRO A 156 -7.22 11.67 0.11
N TRP A 157 -6.87 11.97 1.36
CA TRP A 157 -7.06 13.28 1.99
C TRP A 157 -6.02 14.32 1.59
N TRP A 158 -4.75 13.93 1.43
CA TRP A 158 -3.60 14.79 1.12
C TRP A 158 -3.56 16.06 1.96
N ASP A 159 -3.71 15.89 3.28
CA ASP A 159 -3.74 17.00 4.24
C ASP A 159 -2.42 17.04 5.04
N PRO A 160 -1.49 17.95 4.69
CA PRO A 160 -0.21 18.07 5.41
C PRO A 160 -0.38 18.74 6.79
N TYR A 161 -1.52 19.36 7.06
CA TYR A 161 -1.83 20.05 8.31
C TYR A 161 -2.55 19.16 9.32
N ALA A 162 -3.07 18.02 8.90
CA ALA A 162 -3.62 17.02 9.82
C ALA A 162 -2.56 16.58 10.84
N ARG A 163 -2.99 16.26 12.07
CA ARG A 163 -2.12 15.71 13.12
C ARG A 163 -2.75 14.50 13.77
N GLY A 164 -1.86 13.63 14.32
CA GLY A 164 -2.27 12.44 15.05
C GLY A 164 -3.28 12.77 16.14
N THR A 165 -4.43 12.08 16.12
CA THR A 165 -5.55 12.39 17.01
C THR A 165 -6.10 11.09 17.60
N LEU A 166 -6.25 11.05 18.92
CA LEU A 166 -6.88 9.97 19.67
C LEU A 166 -8.21 10.46 20.24
N ILE A 167 -9.31 9.86 19.84
CA ILE A 167 -10.67 10.27 20.19
C ILE A 167 -11.43 9.12 20.85
N GLY A 168 -12.40 9.44 21.72
CA GLY A 168 -13.29 8.44 22.33
C GLY A 168 -12.78 7.83 23.63
N ILE A 169 -11.73 8.38 24.24
CA ILE A 169 -11.19 7.91 25.52
C ILE A 169 -12.21 8.08 26.63
N THR A 170 -12.43 7.02 27.41
CA THR A 170 -13.25 6.99 28.61
C THR A 170 -12.45 6.45 29.80
N ARG A 171 -13.06 6.41 30.99
CA ARG A 171 -12.44 5.78 32.18
C ARG A 171 -12.19 4.27 32.00
N GLY A 172 -12.90 3.60 31.10
CA GLY A 172 -12.72 2.19 30.80
C GLY A 172 -11.63 1.91 29.76
N THR A 173 -11.12 2.94 29.10
CA THR A 173 -10.08 2.79 28.08
C THR A 173 -8.77 2.32 28.71
N ASN A 174 -8.19 1.27 28.16
CA ASN A 174 -6.91 0.75 28.57
C ASN A 174 -5.97 0.56 27.37
N ARG A 175 -4.75 0.10 27.61
CA ARG A 175 -3.71 -0.07 26.55
C ARG A 175 -4.14 -1.01 25.43
N ALA A 176 -4.99 -2.01 25.70
CA ALA A 176 -5.46 -2.94 24.67
C ALA A 176 -6.42 -2.26 23.69
N HIS A 177 -7.31 -1.38 24.18
CA HIS A 177 -8.18 -0.58 23.31
C HIS A 177 -7.38 0.36 22.41
N ILE A 178 -6.27 0.94 22.91
CA ILE A 178 -5.38 1.79 22.08
C ILE A 178 -4.67 0.93 21.02
N ALA A 179 -4.16 -0.23 21.39
CA ALA A 179 -3.54 -1.16 20.42
C ALA A 179 -4.56 -1.60 19.36
N ARG A 180 -5.80 -1.91 19.76
CA ARG A 180 -6.89 -2.25 18.85
C ARG A 180 -7.20 -1.11 17.88
N ALA A 181 -7.30 0.12 18.37
CA ALA A 181 -7.52 1.31 17.55
C ALA A 181 -6.40 1.55 16.53
N VAL A 182 -5.15 1.23 16.85
CA VAL A 182 -4.02 1.27 15.90
C VAL A 182 -4.20 0.24 14.79
N VAL A 183 -4.53 -1.01 15.13
CA VAL A 183 -4.74 -2.07 14.12
C VAL A 183 -5.94 -1.74 13.23
N GLU A 184 -7.04 -1.29 13.81
CA GLU A 184 -8.22 -0.87 13.06
C GLU A 184 -7.94 0.34 12.15
N ALA A 185 -7.13 1.31 12.59
CA ALA A 185 -6.75 2.46 11.77
C ALA A 185 -6.01 2.05 10.50
N MET A 186 -5.22 0.96 10.52
CA MET A 186 -4.56 0.43 9.31
C MET A 186 -5.59 -0.05 8.29
N ALA A 187 -6.59 -0.81 8.74
CA ALA A 187 -7.64 -1.31 7.86
C ALA A 187 -8.56 -0.20 7.34
N LEU A 188 -8.87 0.80 8.18
CA LEU A 188 -9.76 1.92 7.85
C LEU A 188 -9.12 2.87 6.82
N GLN A 189 -7.85 3.23 7.00
CA GLN A 189 -7.11 4.03 6.00
C GLN A 189 -7.01 3.30 4.66
N THR A 190 -6.79 1.98 4.68
CA THR A 190 -6.78 1.17 3.46
C THR A 190 -8.13 1.20 2.76
N ARG A 191 -9.24 1.14 3.51
CA ARG A 191 -10.58 1.27 2.96
C ARG A 191 -10.81 2.61 2.30
N ASP A 192 -10.43 3.71 2.95
CA ASP A 192 -10.55 5.07 2.38
C ASP A 192 -9.83 5.16 1.02
N ALA A 193 -8.60 4.64 0.93
CA ALA A 193 -7.82 4.68 -0.30
C ALA A 193 -8.41 3.77 -1.40
N VAL A 194 -8.85 2.56 -1.04
CA VAL A 194 -9.46 1.60 -1.98
C VAL A 194 -10.79 2.14 -2.54
N GLU A 195 -11.65 2.70 -1.70
CA GLU A 195 -12.90 3.32 -2.15
C GLU A 195 -12.65 4.48 -3.11
N ALA A 196 -11.64 5.31 -2.83
CA ALA A 196 -11.22 6.38 -3.73
C ALA A 196 -10.71 5.85 -5.08
N MET A 197 -9.89 4.78 -5.08
CA MET A 197 -9.39 4.15 -6.29
C MET A 197 -10.51 3.56 -7.15
N GLN A 198 -11.45 2.85 -6.55
CA GLN A 198 -12.59 2.27 -7.25
C GLN A 198 -13.48 3.37 -7.84
N SER A 199 -13.72 4.44 -7.08
CA SER A 199 -14.50 5.59 -7.56
C SER A 199 -13.82 6.30 -8.74
N ALA A 200 -12.50 6.49 -8.68
CA ALA A 200 -11.73 7.18 -9.72
C ALA A 200 -11.62 6.38 -11.02
N SER A 201 -11.44 5.07 -10.91
CA SER A 201 -11.22 4.20 -12.08
C SER A 201 -12.50 3.60 -12.65
N GLY A 202 -13.58 3.57 -11.88
CA GLY A 202 -14.77 2.76 -12.20
C GLY A 202 -14.51 1.25 -12.17
N THR A 203 -13.34 0.83 -11.69
CA THR A 203 -12.91 -0.57 -11.65
C THR A 203 -13.10 -1.11 -10.23
N HIS A 204 -13.79 -2.23 -10.11
CA HIS A 204 -13.95 -2.91 -8.84
C HIS A 204 -12.74 -3.80 -8.52
N ILE A 205 -12.24 -3.72 -7.28
CA ILE A 205 -11.19 -4.61 -6.80
C ILE A 205 -11.84 -5.92 -6.34
N ALA A 206 -11.50 -7.03 -6.98
CA ALA A 206 -12.05 -8.34 -6.65
C ALA A 206 -11.34 -9.02 -5.46
N GLU A 207 -10.03 -8.80 -5.34
CA GLU A 207 -9.20 -9.29 -4.23
C GLU A 207 -8.07 -8.32 -3.95
N LEU A 208 -7.63 -8.28 -2.69
CA LEU A 208 -6.46 -7.53 -2.26
C LEU A 208 -5.35 -8.51 -1.85
N ARG A 209 -4.19 -8.42 -2.50
CA ARG A 209 -2.99 -9.14 -2.09
C ARG A 209 -2.17 -8.28 -1.15
N VAL A 210 -1.65 -8.88 -0.09
CA VAL A 210 -0.99 -8.10 0.98
C VAL A 210 0.39 -8.66 1.29
N ASP A 211 1.32 -7.77 1.60
CA ASP A 211 2.67 -8.10 2.06
C ASP A 211 3.21 -7.04 3.04
N GLY A 212 4.48 -7.15 3.38
CA GLY A 212 5.12 -6.27 4.34
C GLY A 212 4.91 -6.68 5.80
N GLY A 213 5.59 -5.98 6.71
CA GLY A 213 5.77 -6.44 8.09
C GLY A 213 4.49 -6.60 8.92
N ALA A 214 3.43 -5.82 8.66
CA ALA A 214 2.19 -5.97 9.42
C ALA A 214 1.24 -7.01 8.81
N SER A 215 1.49 -7.53 7.61
CA SER A 215 0.66 -8.57 6.97
C SER A 215 0.69 -9.92 7.71
N VAL A 216 1.63 -10.12 8.63
CA VAL A 216 1.70 -11.30 9.48
C VAL A 216 0.57 -11.35 10.53
N MET A 217 -0.08 -10.21 10.79
CA MET A 217 -1.13 -10.08 11.80
C MET A 217 -2.48 -10.51 11.24
N ASN A 218 -2.96 -11.69 11.62
CA ASN A 218 -4.23 -12.22 11.13
C ASN A 218 -5.41 -11.29 11.44
N LEU A 219 -5.47 -10.75 12.67
CA LEU A 219 -6.49 -9.79 13.07
C LEU A 219 -6.61 -8.61 12.09
N LEU A 220 -5.46 -8.04 11.66
CA LEU A 220 -5.47 -6.94 10.67
C LEU A 220 -6.12 -7.38 9.36
N LEU A 221 -5.80 -8.58 8.88
CA LEU A 221 -6.26 -9.05 7.57
C LEU A 221 -7.73 -9.49 7.60
N GLU A 222 -8.21 -10.03 8.73
CA GLU A 222 -9.63 -10.28 8.99
C GLU A 222 -10.44 -8.98 8.98
N LEU A 223 -9.99 -7.99 9.76
CA LEU A 223 -10.59 -6.65 9.76
C LEU A 223 -10.56 -6.00 8.38
N GLN A 224 -9.45 -6.17 7.64
CA GLN A 224 -9.31 -5.62 6.30
C GLN A 224 -10.29 -6.25 5.32
N ALA A 225 -10.49 -7.57 5.38
CA ALA A 225 -11.47 -8.26 4.54
C ALA A 225 -12.88 -7.75 4.81
N ASP A 226 -13.25 -7.60 6.09
CA ASP A 226 -14.57 -7.07 6.47
C ASP A 226 -14.74 -5.59 6.13
N GLN A 227 -13.72 -4.77 6.29
CA GLN A 227 -13.78 -3.36 5.91
C GLN A 227 -14.00 -3.18 4.40
N LEU A 228 -13.34 -3.97 3.58
CA LEU A 228 -13.42 -3.87 2.12
C LEU A 228 -14.58 -4.67 1.52
N GLY A 229 -15.01 -5.73 2.18
CA GLY A 229 -15.99 -6.69 1.63
C GLY A 229 -15.45 -7.53 0.49
N ILE A 230 -14.13 -7.71 0.42
CA ILE A 230 -13.43 -8.50 -0.59
C ILE A 230 -12.45 -9.45 0.07
N THR A 231 -12.06 -10.49 -0.65
CA THR A 231 -11.05 -11.44 -0.19
C THR A 231 -9.68 -10.75 -0.07
N VAL A 232 -9.01 -10.96 1.06
CA VAL A 232 -7.62 -10.56 1.28
C VAL A 232 -6.74 -11.81 1.26
N ARG A 233 -5.63 -11.77 0.52
CA ARG A 233 -4.73 -12.91 0.35
C ARG A 233 -3.30 -12.54 0.73
N ARG A 234 -2.70 -13.35 1.59
CA ARG A 234 -1.29 -13.26 1.96
C ARG A 234 -0.48 -14.29 1.18
N PRO A 235 0.61 -13.90 0.48
CA PRO A 235 1.48 -14.85 -0.20
C PRO A 235 2.38 -15.60 0.79
N THR A 236 2.89 -16.76 0.37
CA THR A 236 3.92 -17.49 1.09
C THR A 236 5.23 -16.72 1.14
N ASP A 237 5.61 -16.09 0.03
CA ASP A 237 6.78 -15.21 -0.04
C ASP A 237 6.33 -13.76 0.16
N GLN A 238 6.77 -13.13 1.24
CA GLN A 238 6.42 -11.76 1.58
C GLN A 238 7.38 -10.70 1.02
N GLU A 239 8.52 -11.13 0.44
CA GLU A 239 9.51 -10.25 -0.20
C GLU A 239 9.13 -9.96 -1.66
N THR A 240 7.88 -9.62 -1.90
CA THR A 240 7.31 -9.46 -3.23
C THR A 240 7.96 -8.35 -4.04
N THR A 241 8.53 -7.34 -3.38
CA THR A 241 9.31 -6.28 -4.03
C THR A 241 10.56 -6.84 -4.71
N ALA A 242 11.34 -7.66 -4.01
CA ALA A 242 12.52 -8.30 -4.58
C ALA A 242 12.13 -9.33 -5.67
N LEU A 243 11.05 -10.07 -5.40
CA LEU A 243 10.51 -11.07 -6.33
C LEU A 243 10.05 -10.44 -7.65
N GLY A 244 9.42 -9.26 -7.61
CA GLY A 244 8.99 -8.54 -8.81
C GLY A 244 10.14 -8.13 -9.71
N ALA A 245 11.23 -7.60 -9.14
CA ALA A 245 12.43 -7.28 -9.88
C ALA A 245 13.07 -8.55 -10.50
N ALA A 246 13.09 -9.65 -9.74
CA ALA A 246 13.56 -10.95 -10.24
C ALA A 246 12.68 -11.47 -11.38
N PHE A 247 11.36 -11.35 -11.27
CA PHE A 247 10.41 -11.74 -12.32
C PHE A 247 10.62 -10.94 -13.62
N LEU A 248 10.77 -9.63 -13.53
CA LEU A 248 11.06 -8.78 -14.68
C LEU A 248 12.38 -9.19 -15.37
N ALA A 249 13.42 -9.41 -14.59
CA ALA A 249 14.71 -9.88 -15.12
C ALA A 249 14.59 -11.27 -15.77
N GLY A 250 13.90 -12.20 -15.12
CA GLY A 250 13.72 -13.54 -15.62
C GLY A 250 12.86 -13.64 -16.88
N LEU A 251 11.91 -12.72 -17.08
CA LEU A 251 11.17 -12.60 -18.34
C LEU A 251 12.11 -12.15 -19.47
N ALA A 252 12.93 -11.10 -19.23
CA ALA A 252 13.89 -10.61 -20.21
C ALA A 252 14.91 -11.69 -20.64
N GLU A 253 15.40 -12.48 -19.68
CA GLU A 253 16.36 -13.57 -19.91
C GLU A 253 15.68 -14.90 -20.27
N LYS A 254 14.35 -14.91 -20.49
CA LYS A 254 13.56 -16.09 -20.91
C LYS A 254 13.62 -17.28 -19.93
N ILE A 255 13.86 -17.00 -18.65
CA ILE A 255 13.76 -18.00 -17.57
C ILE A 255 12.28 -18.39 -17.39
N TRP A 256 11.38 -17.41 -17.49
CA TRP A 256 9.94 -17.61 -17.54
C TRP A 256 9.39 -17.16 -18.90
N PRO A 257 8.50 -17.96 -19.51
CA PRO A 257 8.03 -17.70 -20.87
C PRO A 257 6.94 -16.62 -20.96
N SER A 258 6.24 -16.32 -19.87
CA SER A 258 5.08 -15.41 -19.89
C SER A 258 4.64 -14.99 -18.50
N LEU A 259 3.78 -13.94 -18.43
CA LEU A 259 3.10 -13.50 -17.21
C LEU A 259 2.20 -14.61 -16.62
N ASP A 260 1.56 -15.43 -17.48
CA ASP A 260 0.76 -16.57 -17.01
C ASP A 260 1.62 -17.62 -16.29
N ALA A 261 2.83 -17.86 -16.77
CA ALA A 261 3.78 -18.75 -16.09
C ALA A 261 4.20 -18.20 -14.71
N LEU A 262 4.34 -16.89 -14.58
CA LEU A 262 4.61 -16.22 -13.30
C LEU A 262 3.41 -16.27 -12.36
N SER A 263 2.20 -16.04 -12.86
CA SER A 263 0.97 -16.12 -12.06
C SER A 263 0.79 -17.48 -11.40
N LYS A 264 1.21 -18.57 -12.07
CA LYS A 264 1.16 -19.92 -11.52
C LYS A 264 2.20 -20.21 -10.43
N ARG A 265 3.17 -19.32 -10.24
CA ARG A 265 4.18 -19.44 -9.18
C ARG A 265 3.79 -18.70 -7.91
N TRP A 266 2.80 -17.84 -8.00
CA TRP A 266 2.29 -17.14 -6.82
C TRP A 266 1.55 -18.14 -5.94
N GLU A 267 2.04 -18.33 -4.73
CA GLU A 267 1.48 -19.28 -3.76
C GLU A 267 0.85 -18.49 -2.61
N CYS A 268 -0.37 -18.87 -2.26
CA CYS A 268 -1.12 -18.26 -1.16
C CYS A 268 -0.81 -19.00 0.15
N ASP A 269 -0.35 -18.28 1.17
CA ASP A 269 -0.22 -18.77 2.53
C ASP A 269 -1.60 -18.83 3.22
N MET A 270 -2.32 -17.71 3.19
CA MET A 270 -3.62 -17.60 3.88
C MET A 270 -4.60 -16.72 3.12
N VAL A 271 -5.87 -17.11 3.20
CA VAL A 271 -7.01 -16.40 2.61
C VAL A 271 -7.92 -15.91 3.74
N PHE A 272 -8.23 -14.62 3.73
CA PHE A 272 -9.18 -13.99 4.63
C PHE A 272 -10.41 -13.59 3.82
N THR A 273 -11.51 -14.25 4.10
CA THR A 273 -12.78 -14.03 3.41
C THR A 273 -13.67 -13.11 4.26
N PRO A 274 -14.22 -12.05 3.68
CA PRO A 274 -15.15 -11.19 4.42
C PRO A 274 -16.39 -11.97 4.83
N HIS A 275 -17.00 -11.57 5.94
CA HIS A 275 -18.31 -12.05 6.31
C HIS A 275 -19.37 -11.60 5.29
N GLU A 276 -20.50 -12.26 5.29
CA GLU A 276 -21.62 -11.93 4.39
C GLU A 276 -22.07 -10.47 4.58
N PRO A 277 -22.51 -9.78 3.52
CA PRO A 277 -22.81 -8.34 3.56
C PRO A 277 -23.83 -7.94 4.65
N GLU A 278 -24.77 -8.83 4.99
CA GLU A 278 -25.82 -8.60 5.98
C GLU A 278 -25.47 -9.14 7.38
N SER A 279 -24.28 -9.72 7.56
CA SER A 279 -23.82 -10.21 8.86
C SER A 279 -23.60 -9.08 9.85
N ILE A 280 -23.61 -9.39 11.14
CA ILE A 280 -23.38 -8.43 12.20
C ILE A 280 -21.95 -7.83 12.10
N GLU A 281 -20.98 -8.64 11.71
CA GLU A 281 -19.58 -8.23 11.54
C GLU A 281 -19.45 -7.16 10.46
N ARG A 282 -20.11 -7.34 9.31
CA ARG A 282 -20.10 -6.37 8.21
C ARG A 282 -20.86 -5.10 8.56
N VAL A 283 -21.98 -5.21 9.26
CA VAL A 283 -22.73 -4.04 9.76
C VAL A 283 -21.86 -3.25 10.74
N LEU A 284 -21.16 -3.92 11.65
CA LEU A 284 -20.25 -3.27 12.59
C LEU A 284 -19.04 -2.65 11.89
N ALA A 285 -18.45 -3.31 10.89
CA ALA A 285 -17.35 -2.76 10.10
C ALA A 285 -17.75 -1.46 9.40
N ASN A 286 -18.95 -1.39 8.83
CA ASN A 286 -19.48 -0.18 8.21
C ASN A 286 -19.76 0.94 9.24
N ALA A 287 -20.29 0.61 10.41
CA ALA A 287 -20.52 1.57 11.50
C ALA A 287 -19.19 2.12 12.03
N LEU A 288 -18.17 1.25 12.16
CA LEU A 288 -16.83 1.61 12.57
C LEU A 288 -16.22 2.62 11.57
N HIS A 289 -16.32 2.34 10.26
CA HIS A 289 -15.84 3.24 9.22
C HIS A 289 -16.57 4.60 9.22
N ALA A 290 -17.89 4.61 9.38
CA ALA A 290 -18.64 5.85 9.47
C ALA A 290 -18.19 6.73 10.66
N THR A 291 -17.87 6.11 11.81
CA THR A 291 -17.33 6.82 12.97
C THR A 291 -15.87 7.27 12.75
N TRP A 292 -15.07 6.42 12.07
CA TRP A 292 -13.71 6.76 11.65
C TRP A 292 -13.66 8.05 10.81
N LEU A 293 -14.53 8.19 9.81
CA LEU A 293 -14.60 9.40 8.98
C LEU A 293 -14.87 10.67 9.81
N ASN A 294 -15.64 10.55 10.89
CA ASN A 294 -15.83 11.65 11.85
C ASN A 294 -14.54 11.97 12.63
N ALA A 295 -13.74 10.96 12.98
CA ALA A 295 -12.46 11.14 13.63
C ALA A 295 -11.45 11.82 12.70
N VAL A 296 -11.37 11.35 11.44
CA VAL A 296 -10.54 11.97 10.39
C VAL A 296 -10.89 13.44 10.21
N THR A 297 -12.18 13.77 10.10
CA THR A 297 -12.63 15.17 9.97
C THR A 297 -12.12 16.05 11.10
N ARG A 298 -12.01 15.53 12.33
CA ARG A 298 -11.51 16.28 13.50
C ARG A 298 -9.99 16.39 13.57
N SER A 299 -9.27 15.54 12.86
CA SER A 299 -7.81 15.55 12.80
C SER A 299 -7.25 16.43 11.68
N ARG A 300 -8.08 16.74 10.69
CA ARG A 300 -7.71 17.54 9.53
C ARG A 300 -7.51 18.98 9.90
N ASP A 301 -6.62 19.63 9.13
CA ASP A 301 -6.37 21.08 9.21
C ASP A 301 -6.03 21.57 10.64
N TRP A 302 -5.40 20.70 11.43
CA TRP A 302 -5.09 20.95 12.84
C TRP A 302 -3.93 21.92 13.03
N ALA A 303 -2.86 21.80 12.23
CA ALA A 303 -1.70 22.67 12.33
C ALA A 303 -1.97 24.02 11.66
N GLU A 304 -1.39 25.08 12.21
CA GLU A 304 -1.46 26.40 11.60
C GLU A 304 -0.78 26.40 10.23
N HIS A 305 -1.43 27.00 9.24
CA HIS A 305 -0.80 27.30 7.97
C HIS A 305 0.31 28.33 8.22
N GLU A 306 1.54 28.05 7.81
CA GLU A 306 2.58 29.08 7.79
C GLU A 306 2.07 30.24 6.92
N GLN A 307 1.76 31.34 7.57
CA GLN A 307 1.48 32.59 6.85
C GLN A 307 2.77 32.92 6.10
N SER A 308 2.73 32.89 4.77
CA SER A 308 3.80 33.41 3.94
C SER A 308 3.97 34.89 4.32
N THR A 309 4.89 35.17 5.24
CA THR A 309 5.39 36.51 5.46
C THR A 309 6.20 36.89 4.22
N THR A 310 5.50 37.27 3.15
CA THR A 310 6.09 38.10 2.12
C THR A 310 6.33 39.44 2.78
N SER A 311 7.48 39.61 3.43
CA SER A 311 8.04 40.92 3.75
C SER A 311 8.31 41.62 2.44
N ASN A 312 7.56 42.72 2.24
CA ASN A 312 7.81 43.74 1.22
C ASN A 312 9.23 44.28 1.26
#